data_7fe86e5095e135fd0465d5158c1bce28
#
_entry.id   7fe86e5095e135fd0465d5158c1bce28
#
_cell.length_a   1.000
_cell.length_b   1.000
_cell.length_c   1.000
_cell.angle_alpha   90.00
_cell.angle_beta   90.00
_cell.angle_gamma   90.00
#
_symmetry.space_group_name_H-M   'P 1'
#
loop_
_entity.id
_entity.type
_entity.pdbx_description
1 polymer ?
#
loop_
_entity_poly.entity_id
_entity_poly.type
_entity_poly.pdbx_seq_one_letter_code
_entity_poly.pdbx_strand_id
1 'polypeptide(L)'
;DQNGRLFYLYQRGSEDPTTLGKSTQVTLSPSDVLHIPGLGFDGLIGYSPIAMAKNAIGLAIATEEYGAKFFANGAAPAGVLEHPGTIKDPLRVKESWNSAYQGSANAHKIAVLEEGMKYTPIGIAPEQAQFLETRKFQINEIARIFRVPPHMLADLEKSSFSNIEQQSLEFVKYTLDPWVVRWEQSMCRILFSESEKPTYFIKFNVDGLLRGDYASRMSGYATARQNGWMSANDIRELENLDRIAPDLGGDLYLINGAMTKLEDAGLFANATKKEDSA
;
A
#
# COMPACT_ATOMS: atom_id res chain seq x y z
N ASP A 1 -10.32 14.34 -30.38
CA ASP A 1 -10.33 14.92 -31.73
C ASP A 1 -10.49 16.44 -31.67
N GLN A 2 -10.48 17.10 -32.80
CA GLN A 2 -10.66 18.57 -32.92
C GLN A 2 -12.03 19.07 -32.41
N ASN A 3 -12.98 18.17 -32.21
CA ASN A 3 -14.33 18.45 -31.73
C ASN A 3 -14.48 18.16 -30.21
N GLY A 4 -13.39 17.91 -29.50
CA GLY A 4 -13.39 17.59 -28.06
C GLY A 4 -13.88 16.18 -27.72
N ARG A 5 -14.01 15.28 -28.69
CA ARG A 5 -14.40 13.90 -28.44
C ARG A 5 -13.20 13.05 -28.04
N LEU A 6 -13.34 12.29 -26.98
CA LEU A 6 -12.32 11.35 -26.47
C LEU A 6 -12.34 10.07 -27.32
N PHE A 7 -11.17 9.58 -27.72
CA PHE A 7 -10.95 8.27 -28.33
C PHE A 7 -9.70 7.64 -27.71
N TYR A 8 -9.66 6.32 -27.70
CA TYR A 8 -8.50 5.58 -27.26
C TYR A 8 -7.79 5.00 -28.47
N LEU A 9 -6.50 5.25 -28.57
CA LEU A 9 -5.65 4.69 -29.62
C LEU A 9 -4.86 3.53 -29.02
N TYR A 10 -5.16 2.32 -29.49
CA TYR A 10 -4.45 1.11 -29.10
C TYR A 10 -3.51 0.69 -30.22
N GLN A 11 -2.24 0.53 -29.89
CA GLN A 11 -1.22 0.05 -30.81
C GLN A 11 -1.01 -1.45 -30.57
N ARG A 12 -1.48 -2.28 -31.49
CA ARG A 12 -1.28 -3.73 -31.44
C ARG A 12 0.22 -4.02 -31.57
N GLY A 13 0.82 -4.67 -30.58
CA GLY A 13 2.23 -5.04 -30.63
C GLY A 13 2.52 -6.08 -31.71
N SER A 14 3.76 -6.14 -32.17
CA SER A 14 4.24 -7.10 -33.17
C SER A 14 4.30 -8.57 -32.67
N GLU A 15 3.88 -8.84 -31.46
CA GLU A 15 3.91 -10.17 -30.83
C GLU A 15 2.71 -11.06 -31.19
N ASP A 16 1.69 -10.54 -31.87
CA ASP A 16 0.57 -11.33 -32.37
C ASP A 16 1.03 -12.10 -33.59
N PRO A 17 1.09 -13.46 -33.54
CA PRO A 17 1.55 -14.30 -34.69
C PRO A 17 0.73 -14.10 -35.95
N THR A 18 -0.47 -13.52 -35.87
CA THR A 18 -1.32 -13.25 -37.02
C THR A 18 -1.02 -11.92 -37.74
N THR A 19 -0.21 -11.05 -37.10
CA THR A 19 0.11 -9.71 -37.62
C THR A 19 1.60 -9.39 -37.64
N LEU A 20 2.44 -10.41 -37.86
CA LEU A 20 3.88 -10.26 -37.97
C LEU A 20 4.26 -9.14 -38.97
N GLY A 21 4.74 -8.01 -38.44
CA GLY A 21 5.32 -6.93 -39.22
C GLY A 21 4.42 -5.72 -39.50
N LYS A 22 3.16 -5.67 -39.05
CA LYS A 22 2.31 -4.46 -39.17
C LYS A 22 1.80 -4.00 -37.82
N SER A 23 2.31 -2.89 -37.33
CA SER A 23 1.72 -2.14 -36.22
C SER A 23 0.36 -1.61 -36.69
N THR A 24 -0.73 -2.25 -36.25
CA THR A 24 -2.08 -1.81 -36.58
C THR A 24 -2.59 -0.95 -35.42
N GLN A 25 -2.76 0.33 -35.69
CA GLN A 25 -3.42 1.25 -34.76
C GLN A 25 -4.93 1.03 -34.82
N VAL A 26 -5.52 0.75 -33.66
CA VAL A 26 -6.96 0.57 -33.49
C VAL A 26 -7.51 1.74 -32.68
N THR A 27 -8.56 2.37 -33.19
CA THR A 27 -9.28 3.44 -32.47
C THR A 27 -10.47 2.82 -31.76
N LEU A 28 -10.55 3.00 -30.43
CA LEU A 28 -11.65 2.51 -29.61
C LEU A 28 -12.51 3.68 -29.13
N SER A 29 -13.82 3.44 -29.04
CA SER A 29 -14.75 4.38 -28.45
C SER A 29 -14.66 4.38 -26.93
N PRO A 30 -15.02 5.46 -26.22
CA PRO A 30 -15.14 5.47 -24.76
C PRO A 30 -16.10 4.41 -24.19
N SER A 31 -17.08 3.97 -24.99
CA SER A 31 -17.96 2.85 -24.63
C SER A 31 -17.30 1.49 -24.60
N ASP A 32 -16.17 1.35 -25.30
CA ASP A 32 -15.47 0.06 -25.46
C ASP A 32 -14.29 -0.08 -24.50
N VAL A 33 -14.04 0.95 -23.70
CA VAL A 33 -12.86 1.02 -22.82
C VAL A 33 -13.27 1.36 -21.38
N LEU A 34 -12.99 0.46 -20.46
CA LEU A 34 -13.07 0.74 -19.04
C LEU A 34 -11.83 1.55 -18.62
N HIS A 35 -11.97 2.87 -18.57
CA HIS A 35 -10.91 3.78 -18.17
C HIS A 35 -11.07 4.21 -16.72
N ILE A 36 -10.06 3.90 -15.89
CA ILE A 36 -10.01 4.25 -14.48
C ILE A 36 -8.74 5.09 -14.25
N PRO A 37 -8.81 6.41 -14.46
CA PRO A 37 -7.63 7.27 -14.31
C PRO A 37 -7.23 7.44 -12.85
N GLY A 38 -5.92 7.49 -12.58
CA GLY A 38 -5.38 7.96 -11.33
C GLY A 38 -5.51 9.48 -11.18
N LEU A 39 -4.77 10.04 -10.22
CA LEU A 39 -4.66 11.49 -10.08
C LEU A 39 -3.99 12.08 -11.32
N GLY A 40 -4.61 13.08 -11.94
CA GLY A 40 -4.10 13.77 -13.13
C GLY A 40 -4.50 15.24 -13.14
N PHE A 41 -3.92 16.01 -14.05
CA PHE A 41 -4.20 17.45 -14.16
C PHE A 41 -5.53 17.75 -14.87
N ASP A 42 -5.81 17.01 -15.93
CA ASP A 42 -6.92 17.25 -16.86
C ASP A 42 -8.13 16.32 -16.64
N GLY A 43 -8.01 15.37 -15.70
CA GLY A 43 -9.04 14.35 -15.47
C GLY A 43 -9.15 13.28 -16.55
N LEU A 44 -8.33 13.34 -17.60
CA LEU A 44 -8.32 12.39 -18.70
C LEU A 44 -7.20 11.35 -18.54
N ILE A 45 -6.00 11.80 -18.14
CA ILE A 45 -4.81 10.95 -17.98
C ILE A 45 -4.30 11.09 -16.56
N GLY A 46 -4.11 9.93 -15.90
CA GLY A 46 -3.48 9.89 -14.58
C GLY A 46 -1.95 9.98 -14.68
N TYR A 47 -1.32 10.69 -13.73
CA TYR A 47 0.12 10.68 -13.59
C TYR A 47 0.61 9.35 -13.03
N SER A 48 1.77 8.91 -13.54
CA SER A 48 2.47 7.77 -12.92
C SER A 48 3.06 8.20 -11.58
N PRO A 49 2.71 7.57 -10.45
CA PRO A 49 3.34 7.84 -9.15
C PRO A 49 4.84 7.63 -9.19
N ILE A 50 5.32 6.63 -9.95
CA ILE A 50 6.74 6.34 -10.13
C ILE A 50 7.44 7.51 -10.84
N ALA A 51 6.84 8.04 -11.92
CA ALA A 51 7.42 9.17 -12.65
C ALA A 51 7.46 10.45 -11.80
N MET A 52 6.43 10.68 -10.99
CA MET A 52 6.37 11.83 -10.07
C MET A 52 7.39 11.71 -8.94
N ALA A 53 7.65 10.51 -8.46
CA ALA A 53 8.57 10.22 -7.37
C ALA A 53 9.97 9.80 -7.84
N LYS A 54 10.31 9.98 -9.13
CA LYS A 54 11.56 9.47 -9.72
C LYS A 54 12.82 9.84 -8.94
N ASN A 55 12.88 11.03 -8.35
CA ASN A 55 14.04 11.49 -7.61
C ASN A 55 14.17 10.74 -6.26
N ALA A 56 13.07 10.54 -5.54
CA ALA A 56 13.07 9.79 -4.29
C ALA A 56 13.44 8.32 -4.53
N ILE A 57 12.85 7.71 -5.56
CA ILE A 57 13.16 6.33 -5.95
C ILE A 57 14.61 6.20 -6.42
N GLY A 58 15.09 7.15 -7.26
CA GLY A 58 16.45 7.17 -7.73
C GLY A 58 17.47 7.32 -6.58
N LEU A 59 17.17 8.17 -5.59
CA LEU A 59 18.01 8.31 -4.40
C LEU A 59 18.04 7.01 -3.58
N ALA A 60 16.90 6.33 -3.42
CA ALA A 60 16.83 5.05 -2.72
C ALA A 60 17.72 3.99 -3.40
N ILE A 61 17.63 3.86 -4.72
CA ILE A 61 18.46 2.93 -5.52
C ILE A 61 19.94 3.29 -5.40
N ALA A 62 20.30 4.56 -5.57
CA ALA A 62 21.69 5.02 -5.49
C ALA A 62 22.28 4.79 -4.08
N THR A 63 21.49 5.00 -3.02
CA THR A 63 21.92 4.75 -1.64
C THR A 63 22.15 3.26 -1.39
N GLU A 64 21.28 2.41 -1.92
CA GLU A 64 21.43 0.96 -1.82
C GLU A 64 22.68 0.47 -2.55
N GLU A 65 22.90 0.94 -3.77
CA GLU A 65 24.07 0.59 -4.57
C GLU A 65 25.36 1.09 -3.91
N TYR A 66 25.36 2.30 -3.37
CA TYR A 66 26.49 2.85 -2.61
C TYR A 66 26.79 1.98 -1.38
N GLY A 67 25.77 1.63 -0.59
CA GLY A 67 25.93 0.77 0.58
C GLY A 67 26.47 -0.60 0.22
N ALA A 68 25.92 -1.22 -0.83
CA ALA A 68 26.40 -2.51 -1.30
C ALA A 68 27.89 -2.48 -1.70
N LYS A 69 28.31 -1.45 -2.46
CA LYS A 69 29.72 -1.26 -2.84
C LYS A 69 30.62 -0.96 -1.65
N PHE A 70 30.15 -0.13 -0.71
CA PHE A 70 30.90 0.20 0.49
C PHE A 70 31.19 -1.04 1.35
N PHE A 71 30.18 -1.83 1.61
CA PHE A 71 30.35 -3.07 2.40
C PHE A 71 31.12 -4.16 1.63
N ALA A 72 30.92 -4.28 0.32
CA ALA A 72 31.66 -5.22 -0.51
C ALA A 72 33.18 -4.93 -0.49
N ASN A 73 33.55 -3.65 -0.37
CA ASN A 73 34.96 -3.22 -0.26
C ASN A 73 35.50 -3.27 1.18
N GLY A 74 34.80 -3.94 2.10
CA GLY A 74 35.26 -4.11 3.49
C GLY A 74 35.00 -2.89 4.38
N ALA A 75 34.05 -2.03 3.98
CA ALA A 75 33.69 -0.77 4.68
C ALA A 75 34.90 0.18 4.88
N ALA A 76 35.93 0.04 4.05
CA ALA A 76 37.09 0.93 4.07
C ALA A 76 36.85 2.13 3.13
N PRO A 77 37.04 3.37 3.60
CA PRO A 77 36.97 4.52 2.73
C PRO A 77 38.08 4.48 1.67
N ALA A 78 37.83 5.08 0.50
CA ALA A 78 38.86 5.29 -0.50
C ALA A 78 39.99 6.15 0.09
N GLY A 79 41.21 5.84 -0.26
CA GLY A 79 42.37 6.59 0.23
C GLY A 79 43.47 6.70 -0.77
N VAL A 80 44.45 7.51 -0.44
CA VAL A 80 45.70 7.68 -1.20
C VAL A 80 46.83 7.02 -0.43
N LEU A 81 47.63 6.23 -1.15
CA LEU A 81 48.91 5.77 -0.69
C LEU A 81 49.96 6.81 -1.09
N GLU A 82 50.54 7.46 -0.12
CA GLU A 82 51.60 8.45 -0.30
C GLU A 82 52.97 7.80 -0.08
N HIS A 83 53.93 8.08 -0.97
CA HIS A 83 55.30 7.62 -0.85
C HIS A 83 56.26 8.81 -0.95
N PRO A 84 57.27 8.91 -0.09
CA PRO A 84 58.18 10.08 -0.07
C PRO A 84 59.07 10.18 -1.29
N GLY A 85 59.21 9.12 -2.08
CA GLY A 85 59.99 9.10 -3.32
C GLY A 85 59.13 8.74 -4.54
N THR A 86 59.80 8.48 -5.68
CA THR A 86 59.10 8.09 -6.91
C THR A 86 58.84 6.60 -6.97
N ILE A 87 57.62 6.19 -7.14
CA ILE A 87 57.21 4.80 -7.34
C ILE A 87 57.41 4.44 -8.81
N LYS A 88 58.25 3.44 -9.10
CA LYS A 88 58.53 2.98 -10.47
C LYS A 88 57.33 2.40 -11.17
N ASP A 89 56.49 1.68 -10.43
CA ASP A 89 55.29 1.02 -10.95
C ASP A 89 54.10 1.25 -9.99
N PRO A 90 53.34 2.34 -10.13
CA PRO A 90 52.20 2.66 -9.32
C PRO A 90 51.06 1.67 -9.48
N LEU A 91 50.89 1.05 -10.67
CA LEU A 91 49.82 0.11 -10.94
C LEU A 91 49.99 -1.19 -10.13
N ARG A 92 51.22 -1.71 -10.12
CA ARG A 92 51.54 -2.91 -9.31
C ARG A 92 51.32 -2.68 -7.82
N VAL A 93 51.67 -1.51 -7.30
CA VAL A 93 51.41 -1.16 -5.89
C VAL A 93 49.92 -1.12 -5.61
N LYS A 94 49.14 -0.49 -6.49
CA LYS A 94 47.67 -0.45 -6.39
C LYS A 94 47.04 -1.84 -6.44
N GLU A 95 47.45 -2.70 -7.34
CA GLU A 95 46.96 -4.07 -7.48
C GLU A 95 47.30 -4.93 -6.25
N SER A 96 48.54 -4.82 -5.76
CA SER A 96 48.98 -5.50 -4.55
C SER A 96 48.18 -5.05 -3.34
N TRP A 97 47.96 -3.74 -3.21
CA TRP A 97 47.13 -3.19 -2.13
C TRP A 97 45.68 -3.68 -2.22
N ASN A 98 45.06 -3.62 -3.39
CA ASN A 98 43.69 -4.05 -3.60
C ASN A 98 43.54 -5.55 -3.29
N SER A 99 44.44 -6.42 -3.72
CA SER A 99 44.39 -7.85 -3.47
C SER A 99 44.59 -8.20 -2.00
N ALA A 100 45.38 -7.43 -1.25
CA ALA A 100 45.66 -7.68 0.15
C ALA A 100 44.63 -7.13 1.11
N TYR A 101 43.99 -5.99 0.79
CA TYR A 101 43.19 -5.23 1.74
C TYR A 101 41.76 -4.87 1.27
N GLN A 102 41.43 -5.04 -0.01
CA GLN A 102 40.08 -4.84 -0.51
C GLN A 102 39.24 -6.12 -0.44
N GLY A 103 37.92 -5.94 -0.35
CA GLY A 103 36.94 -7.01 -0.27
C GLY A 103 36.58 -7.42 1.15
N SER A 104 35.36 -7.95 1.31
CA SER A 104 34.79 -8.34 2.62
C SER A 104 35.62 -9.40 3.35
N ALA A 105 36.32 -10.26 2.62
CA ALA A 105 37.20 -11.28 3.18
C ALA A 105 38.50 -10.70 3.79
N ASN A 106 38.87 -9.48 3.43
CA ASN A 106 40.09 -8.81 3.90
C ASN A 106 39.79 -7.67 4.88
N ALA A 107 38.52 -7.49 5.26
CA ALA A 107 38.11 -6.48 6.23
C ALA A 107 38.83 -6.68 7.57
N HIS A 108 39.26 -5.57 8.18
CA HIS A 108 39.96 -5.53 9.48
C HIS A 108 41.39 -6.14 9.50
N LYS A 109 42.00 -6.42 8.35
CA LYS A 109 43.42 -6.80 8.31
C LYS A 109 44.31 -5.61 8.60
N ILE A 110 45.37 -5.86 9.35
CA ILE A 110 46.40 -4.83 9.65
C ILE A 110 47.24 -4.63 8.40
N ALA A 111 47.33 -3.36 7.95
CA ALA A 111 48.19 -2.98 6.87
C ALA A 111 49.58 -2.63 7.41
N VAL A 112 50.60 -3.22 6.83
CA VAL A 112 52.02 -2.82 7.07
C VAL A 112 52.49 -2.01 5.89
N LEU A 113 52.91 -0.78 6.16
CA LEU A 113 53.40 0.17 5.16
C LEU A 113 54.93 0.26 5.28
N GLU A 114 55.63 -0.02 4.20
CA GLU A 114 57.09 0.00 4.12
C GLU A 114 57.59 1.33 3.52
N GLU A 115 58.89 1.60 3.65
CA GLU A 115 59.60 2.71 3.02
C GLU A 115 58.99 4.11 3.25
N GLY A 116 58.36 4.31 4.41
CA GLY A 116 57.77 5.62 4.76
C GLY A 116 56.45 5.91 4.04
N MET A 117 55.83 4.93 3.41
CA MET A 117 54.45 5.09 2.83
C MET A 117 53.47 5.46 3.90
N LYS A 118 52.50 6.29 3.52
CA LYS A 118 51.35 6.68 4.38
C LYS A 118 50.05 6.41 3.64
N TYR A 119 49.06 5.98 4.38
CA TYR A 119 47.67 5.89 3.88
C TYR A 119 46.88 7.04 4.43
N THR A 120 46.36 7.86 3.55
CA THR A 120 45.46 8.98 3.88
C THR A 120 44.10 8.71 3.30
N PRO A 121 43.07 8.45 4.14
CA PRO A 121 41.73 8.26 3.67
C PRO A 121 41.14 9.55 3.09
N ILE A 122 40.59 9.49 1.86
CA ILE A 122 39.95 10.63 1.19
C ILE A 122 38.43 10.60 1.36
N GLY A 123 37.84 9.43 1.62
CA GLY A 123 36.40 9.29 1.79
C GLY A 123 35.91 9.79 3.15
N ILE A 124 34.79 10.47 3.15
CA ILE A 124 34.01 10.66 4.37
C ILE A 124 33.40 9.29 4.67
N ALA A 125 33.86 8.63 5.75
CA ALA A 125 33.16 7.46 6.25
C ALA A 125 31.73 7.90 6.64
N PRO A 126 30.67 7.39 5.97
CA PRO A 126 29.33 7.69 6.44
C PRO A 126 29.25 7.14 7.84
N GLU A 127 28.91 7.97 8.82
CA GLU A 127 28.56 7.45 10.15
C GLU A 127 27.48 6.40 9.93
N GLN A 128 27.72 5.19 10.43
CA GLN A 128 26.82 4.06 10.17
C GLN A 128 25.38 4.35 10.57
N ALA A 129 25.21 5.19 11.60
CA ALA A 129 23.90 5.68 12.03
C ALA A 129 23.20 6.53 10.95
N GLN A 130 23.91 7.49 10.33
CA GLN A 130 23.31 8.34 9.29
C GLN A 130 22.94 7.57 8.02
N PHE A 131 23.69 6.54 7.66
CA PHE A 131 23.36 5.70 6.52
C PHE A 131 22.07 4.89 6.78
N LEU A 132 21.94 4.30 7.96
CA LEU A 132 20.73 3.57 8.36
C LEU A 132 19.51 4.49 8.47
N GLU A 133 19.68 5.66 9.05
CA GLU A 133 18.61 6.67 9.14
C GLU A 133 18.15 7.14 7.75
N THR A 134 19.08 7.34 6.83
CA THR A 134 18.75 7.70 5.44
C THR A 134 17.95 6.60 4.76
N ARG A 135 18.31 5.33 4.91
CA ARG A 135 17.54 4.22 4.36
C ARG A 135 16.14 4.12 4.95
N LYS A 136 15.99 4.29 6.27
CA LYS A 136 14.68 4.33 6.94
C LYS A 136 13.83 5.49 6.43
N PHE A 137 14.43 6.67 6.28
CA PHE A 137 13.74 7.83 5.72
C PHE A 137 13.20 7.55 4.32
N GLN A 138 13.97 6.88 3.46
CA GLN A 138 13.56 6.53 2.10
C GLN A 138 12.39 5.55 2.08
N ILE A 139 12.37 4.54 2.97
CA ILE A 139 11.23 3.64 3.11
C ILE A 139 9.96 4.44 3.43
N ASN A 140 10.05 5.35 4.40
CA ASN A 140 8.93 6.20 4.80
C ASN A 140 8.49 7.16 3.69
N GLU A 141 9.41 7.65 2.87
CA GLU A 141 9.10 8.53 1.76
C GLU A 141 8.35 7.79 0.64
N ILE A 142 8.81 6.60 0.27
CA ILE A 142 8.13 5.74 -0.71
C ILE A 142 6.76 5.31 -0.17
N ALA A 143 6.68 4.91 1.10
CA ALA A 143 5.42 4.59 1.78
C ALA A 143 4.40 5.74 1.66
N ARG A 144 4.84 6.99 1.86
CA ARG A 144 4.02 8.20 1.75
C ARG A 144 3.53 8.46 0.33
N ILE A 145 4.37 8.23 -0.69
CA ILE A 145 4.00 8.39 -2.09
C ILE A 145 2.86 7.46 -2.48
N PHE A 146 2.92 6.21 -2.03
CA PHE A 146 1.88 5.22 -2.29
C PHE A 146 0.77 5.19 -1.23
N ARG A 147 0.85 6.05 -0.19
CA ARG A 147 -0.07 6.11 0.95
C ARG A 147 -0.23 4.76 1.66
N VAL A 148 0.86 4.00 1.73
CA VAL A 148 0.91 2.72 2.45
C VAL A 148 1.52 2.96 3.83
N PRO A 149 0.87 2.56 4.94
CA PRO A 149 1.44 2.69 6.26
C PRO A 149 2.75 1.92 6.40
N PRO A 150 3.78 2.47 7.06
CA PRO A 150 5.09 1.84 7.19
C PRO A 150 5.07 0.43 7.79
N HIS A 151 4.15 0.15 8.71
CA HIS A 151 4.02 -1.19 9.31
C HIS A 151 3.66 -2.27 8.28
N MET A 152 2.94 -1.94 7.19
CA MET A 152 2.66 -2.87 6.09
C MET A 152 3.89 -3.19 5.25
N LEU A 153 4.94 -2.37 5.36
CA LEU A 153 6.26 -2.60 4.77
C LEU A 153 7.24 -3.22 5.77
N ALA A 154 6.72 -3.79 6.87
CA ALA A 154 7.47 -4.37 7.98
C ALA A 154 8.37 -3.38 8.75
N ASP A 155 8.13 -2.07 8.63
CA ASP A 155 8.74 -1.05 9.47
C ASP A 155 7.88 -0.84 10.72
N LEU A 156 8.25 -1.49 11.81
CA LEU A 156 7.51 -1.49 13.08
C LEU A 156 8.12 -0.55 14.14
N GLU A 157 9.16 0.21 13.82
CA GLU A 157 9.95 0.98 14.79
C GLU A 157 9.09 1.98 15.60
N LYS A 158 8.07 2.56 14.99
CA LYS A 158 7.15 3.54 15.63
C LYS A 158 5.75 2.99 15.85
N SER A 159 5.58 1.68 15.77
CA SER A 159 4.27 1.04 15.81
C SER A 159 4.03 0.36 17.16
N SER A 160 2.91 0.71 17.82
CA SER A 160 2.33 -0.07 18.92
C SER A 160 1.16 -0.90 18.38
N PHE A 161 0.76 -1.96 19.08
CA PHE A 161 -0.34 -2.83 18.66
C PHE A 161 -1.64 -2.05 18.38
N SER A 162 -2.00 -1.12 19.24
CA SER A 162 -3.19 -0.26 19.06
C SER A 162 -3.08 0.67 17.85
N ASN A 163 -1.86 1.17 17.55
CA ASN A 163 -1.64 2.01 16.38
C ASN A 163 -1.67 1.23 15.07
N ILE A 164 -1.23 -0.02 15.06
CA ILE A 164 -1.24 -0.87 13.86
C ILE A 164 -2.68 -1.13 13.40
N GLU A 165 -3.58 -1.43 14.34
CA GLU A 165 -4.98 -1.64 14.03
C GLU A 165 -5.63 -0.36 13.47
N GLN A 166 -5.44 0.77 14.14
CA GLN A 166 -5.93 2.06 13.67
C GLN A 166 -5.37 2.45 12.30
N GLN A 167 -4.07 2.27 12.08
CA GLN A 167 -3.43 2.54 10.79
C GLN A 167 -3.94 1.60 9.68
N SER A 168 -4.29 0.36 10.02
CA SER A 168 -4.88 -0.58 9.05
C SER A 168 -6.28 -0.14 8.62
N LEU A 169 -7.11 0.35 9.55
CA LEU A 169 -8.39 0.97 9.25
C LEU A 169 -8.24 2.23 8.38
N GLU A 170 -7.27 3.07 8.71
CA GLU A 170 -6.96 4.29 7.94
C GLU A 170 -6.48 3.96 6.52
N PHE A 171 -5.71 2.90 6.34
CA PHE A 171 -5.29 2.44 5.01
C PHE A 171 -6.48 2.06 4.14
N VAL A 172 -7.43 1.30 4.70
CA VAL A 172 -8.66 0.97 3.97
C VAL A 172 -9.43 2.23 3.62
N LYS A 173 -9.67 3.13 4.59
CA LYS A 173 -10.49 4.33 4.43
C LYS A 173 -9.87 5.37 3.50
N TYR A 174 -8.57 5.62 3.62
CA TYR A 174 -7.92 6.75 2.91
C TYR A 174 -7.11 6.34 1.69
N THR A 175 -6.72 5.07 1.58
CA THR A 175 -5.92 4.59 0.45
C THR A 175 -6.73 3.70 -0.47
N LEU A 176 -7.41 2.68 0.05
CA LEU A 176 -8.14 1.72 -0.78
C LEU A 176 -9.51 2.23 -1.20
N ASP A 177 -10.31 2.76 -0.28
CA ASP A 177 -11.69 3.19 -0.56
C ASP A 177 -11.81 4.19 -1.72
N PRO A 178 -10.93 5.21 -1.87
CA PRO A 178 -10.95 6.07 -3.04
C PRO A 178 -10.74 5.35 -4.38
N TRP A 179 -9.96 4.26 -4.38
CA TRP A 179 -9.79 3.42 -5.57
C TRP A 179 -10.99 2.54 -5.82
N VAL A 180 -11.52 1.92 -4.78
CA VAL A 180 -12.72 1.08 -4.82
C VAL A 180 -13.89 1.88 -5.41
N VAL A 181 -14.15 3.08 -4.88
CA VAL A 181 -15.21 3.96 -5.39
C VAL A 181 -15.01 4.34 -6.86
N ARG A 182 -13.77 4.64 -7.28
CA ARG A 182 -13.48 4.91 -8.70
C ARG A 182 -13.78 3.71 -9.60
N TRP A 183 -13.41 2.52 -9.16
CA TRP A 183 -13.71 1.29 -9.88
C TRP A 183 -15.22 1.06 -9.97
N GLU A 184 -15.93 1.12 -8.85
CA GLU A 184 -17.39 0.96 -8.79
C GLU A 184 -18.10 1.92 -9.75
N GLN A 185 -17.78 3.20 -9.66
CA GLN A 185 -18.38 4.24 -10.50
C GLN A 185 -18.03 4.05 -11.99
N SER A 186 -16.79 3.74 -12.31
CA SER A 186 -16.37 3.54 -13.71
C SER A 186 -17.03 2.31 -14.33
N MET A 187 -17.11 1.22 -13.57
CA MET A 187 -17.80 0.00 -14.01
C MET A 187 -19.31 0.21 -14.17
N CYS A 188 -19.97 0.86 -13.19
CA CYS A 188 -21.40 1.18 -13.31
C CYS A 188 -21.70 2.05 -14.52
N ARG A 189 -20.82 3.01 -14.85
CA ARG A 189 -20.99 3.88 -16.00
C ARG A 189 -20.94 3.15 -17.34
N ILE A 190 -20.07 2.14 -17.47
CA ILE A 190 -19.78 1.46 -18.73
C ILE A 190 -20.60 0.19 -18.91
N LEU A 191 -20.77 -0.60 -17.86
CA LEU A 191 -21.39 -1.93 -17.93
C LEU A 191 -22.91 -1.89 -17.91
N PHE A 192 -23.50 -0.84 -17.32
CA PHE A 192 -24.96 -0.71 -17.24
C PHE A 192 -25.51 0.32 -18.22
N SER A 193 -26.61 -0.05 -18.88
CA SER A 193 -27.43 0.89 -19.66
C SER A 193 -28.13 1.91 -18.76
N GLU A 194 -28.61 3.02 -19.32
CA GLU A 194 -29.33 4.06 -18.58
C GLU A 194 -30.61 3.52 -17.89
N SER A 195 -31.23 2.46 -18.46
CA SER A 195 -32.39 1.79 -17.86
C SER A 195 -32.04 0.85 -16.69
N GLU A 196 -30.80 0.35 -16.63
CA GLU A 196 -30.35 -0.59 -15.60
C GLU A 196 -29.72 0.12 -14.40
N LYS A 197 -29.10 1.28 -14.60
CA LYS A 197 -28.45 2.07 -13.52
C LYS A 197 -29.31 2.34 -12.27
N PRO A 198 -30.63 2.56 -12.37
CA PRO A 198 -31.46 2.73 -11.19
C PRO A 198 -31.67 1.44 -10.37
N THR A 199 -31.51 0.28 -11.01
CA THR A 199 -31.85 -1.03 -10.41
C THR A 199 -30.60 -1.79 -9.97
N TYR A 200 -29.48 -1.66 -10.72
CA TYR A 200 -28.27 -2.40 -10.48
C TYR A 200 -27.11 -1.47 -10.09
N PHE A 201 -26.27 -1.97 -9.20
CA PHE A 201 -25.03 -1.30 -8.81
C PHE A 201 -23.92 -2.34 -8.63
N ILE A 202 -22.67 -1.86 -8.73
CA ILE A 202 -21.49 -2.67 -8.43
C ILE A 202 -20.93 -2.15 -7.11
N LYS A 203 -20.73 -3.05 -6.15
CA LYS A 203 -20.16 -2.73 -4.84
C LYS A 203 -19.07 -3.73 -4.48
N PHE A 204 -17.89 -3.24 -4.14
CA PHE A 204 -16.84 -4.07 -3.58
C PHE A 204 -17.09 -4.27 -2.09
N ASN A 205 -17.03 -5.51 -1.64
CA ASN A 205 -17.07 -5.80 -0.22
C ASN A 205 -15.66 -5.70 0.37
N VAL A 206 -15.40 -4.61 1.07
CA VAL A 206 -14.13 -4.36 1.77
C VAL A 206 -14.15 -4.80 3.24
N ASP A 207 -15.29 -5.31 3.73
CA ASP A 207 -15.46 -5.72 5.14
C ASP A 207 -14.44 -6.80 5.53
N GLY A 208 -14.03 -7.64 4.57
CA GLY A 208 -12.98 -8.63 4.79
C GLY A 208 -11.64 -8.04 5.20
N LEU A 209 -11.32 -6.83 4.75
CA LEU A 209 -10.08 -6.12 5.08
C LEU A 209 -10.16 -5.44 6.47
N LEU A 210 -11.37 -5.18 6.93
CA LEU A 210 -11.67 -4.58 8.23
C LEU A 210 -11.84 -5.62 9.34
N ARG A 211 -11.68 -6.91 9.02
CA ARG A 211 -11.90 -8.05 9.94
C ARG A 211 -10.86 -8.18 11.07
N GLY A 212 -10.07 -7.13 11.35
CA GLY A 212 -9.01 -7.16 12.36
C GLY A 212 -9.47 -7.47 13.78
N ASP A 213 -10.70 -7.07 14.19
CA ASP A 213 -11.23 -7.32 15.52
C ASP A 213 -12.51 -8.16 15.49
N TYR A 214 -12.35 -9.45 15.85
CA TYR A 214 -13.46 -10.37 16.01
C TYR A 214 -14.48 -9.88 17.04
N ALA A 215 -14.03 -9.29 18.15
CA ALA A 215 -14.89 -8.83 19.22
C ALA A 215 -15.76 -7.64 18.77
N SER A 216 -15.19 -6.64 18.11
CA SER A 216 -15.93 -5.49 17.55
C SER A 216 -16.96 -5.94 16.52
N ARG A 217 -16.59 -6.88 15.64
CA ARG A 217 -17.51 -7.43 14.64
C ARG A 217 -18.69 -8.17 15.28
N MET A 218 -18.43 -9.04 16.25
CA MET A 218 -19.48 -9.75 16.98
C MET A 218 -20.38 -8.78 17.75
N SER A 219 -19.84 -7.74 18.35
CA SER A 219 -20.61 -6.68 18.99
C SER A 219 -21.48 -5.91 17.98
N GLY A 220 -20.96 -5.62 16.80
CA GLY A 220 -21.72 -5.02 15.70
C GLY A 220 -22.90 -5.90 15.26
N TYR A 221 -22.68 -7.20 15.09
CA TYR A 221 -23.73 -8.14 14.75
C TYR A 221 -24.80 -8.26 15.85
N ALA A 222 -24.38 -8.29 17.12
CA ALA A 222 -25.32 -8.27 18.24
C ALA A 222 -26.21 -7.03 18.22
N THR A 223 -25.61 -5.86 17.97
CA THR A 223 -26.33 -4.58 17.85
C THR A 223 -27.29 -4.59 16.66
N ALA A 224 -26.83 -5.05 15.48
CA ALA A 224 -27.65 -5.13 14.28
C ALA A 224 -28.85 -6.08 14.46
N ARG A 225 -28.62 -7.22 15.13
CA ARG A 225 -29.68 -8.20 15.46
C ARG A 225 -30.68 -7.63 16.42
N GLN A 226 -30.25 -6.94 17.49
CA GLN A 226 -31.14 -6.35 18.50
C GLN A 226 -31.96 -5.19 17.97
N ASN A 227 -31.48 -4.48 16.96
CA ASN A 227 -32.20 -3.34 16.35
C ASN A 227 -32.96 -3.72 15.07
N GLY A 228 -33.04 -5.00 14.73
CA GLY A 228 -33.80 -5.47 13.59
C GLY A 228 -33.25 -5.17 12.21
N TRP A 229 -31.95 -4.84 12.10
CA TRP A 229 -31.31 -4.57 10.80
C TRP A 229 -30.85 -5.83 10.07
N MET A 230 -30.55 -6.90 10.85
CA MET A 230 -30.04 -8.15 10.31
C MET A 230 -30.79 -9.34 10.89
N SER A 231 -31.04 -10.32 10.05
CA SER A 231 -31.50 -11.64 10.46
C SER A 231 -30.33 -12.51 10.94
N ALA A 232 -30.61 -13.66 11.52
CA ALA A 232 -29.55 -14.61 11.85
C ALA A 232 -28.85 -15.14 10.59
N ASN A 233 -29.61 -15.35 9.51
CA ASN A 233 -29.07 -15.84 8.26
C ASN A 233 -28.21 -14.81 7.54
N ASP A 234 -28.51 -13.51 7.63
CA ASP A 234 -27.65 -12.46 7.09
C ASP A 234 -26.27 -12.49 7.75
N ILE A 235 -26.20 -12.64 9.08
CA ILE A 235 -24.96 -12.74 9.85
C ILE A 235 -24.21 -14.03 9.49
N ARG A 236 -24.91 -15.15 9.39
CA ARG A 236 -24.32 -16.45 9.03
C ARG A 236 -23.73 -16.43 7.62
N GLU A 237 -24.38 -15.78 6.67
CA GLU A 237 -23.88 -15.60 5.31
C GLU A 237 -22.60 -14.75 5.28
N LEU A 238 -22.54 -13.66 6.05
CA LEU A 238 -21.33 -12.84 6.19
C LEU A 238 -20.15 -13.61 6.82
N GLU A 239 -20.42 -14.58 7.69
CA GLU A 239 -19.42 -15.44 8.34
C GLU A 239 -19.19 -16.77 7.58
N ASN A 240 -19.78 -16.95 6.40
CA ASN A 240 -19.71 -18.18 5.59
C ASN A 240 -20.17 -19.43 6.37
N LEU A 241 -21.21 -19.29 7.20
CA LEU A 241 -21.86 -20.36 7.93
C LEU A 241 -23.12 -20.81 7.19
N ASP A 242 -23.49 -22.09 7.34
CA ASP A 242 -24.72 -22.63 6.74
C ASP A 242 -25.96 -21.88 7.26
N ARG A 243 -26.90 -21.62 6.36
CA ARG A 243 -28.17 -20.96 6.72
C ARG A 243 -29.02 -21.83 7.65
N ILE A 244 -29.70 -21.20 8.57
CA ILE A 244 -30.76 -21.81 9.39
C ILE A 244 -32.03 -21.93 8.53
N ALA A 245 -32.72 -23.05 8.61
CA ALA A 245 -33.95 -23.26 7.85
C ALA A 245 -35.03 -22.21 8.21
N PRO A 246 -35.85 -21.78 7.23
CA PRO A 246 -36.86 -20.73 7.45
C PRO A 246 -37.87 -21.06 8.57
N ASP A 247 -38.26 -22.33 8.72
CA ASP A 247 -39.13 -22.84 9.76
C ASP A 247 -38.53 -22.72 11.17
N LEU A 248 -37.21 -22.67 11.28
CA LEU A 248 -36.49 -22.42 12.53
C LEU A 248 -36.21 -20.92 12.78
N GLY A 249 -36.75 -20.04 11.96
CA GLY A 249 -36.69 -18.61 12.17
C GLY A 249 -35.36 -17.93 11.80
N GLY A 250 -34.54 -18.55 10.91
CA GLY A 250 -33.26 -18.02 10.50
C GLY A 250 -33.34 -16.65 9.85
N ASP A 251 -34.41 -16.36 9.10
CA ASP A 251 -34.64 -15.11 8.36
C ASP A 251 -35.48 -14.08 9.12
N LEU A 252 -35.81 -14.33 10.42
CA LEU A 252 -36.58 -13.39 11.23
C LEU A 252 -35.73 -12.16 11.62
N TYR A 253 -36.28 -10.99 11.37
CA TYR A 253 -35.80 -9.72 11.90
C TYR A 253 -36.40 -9.49 13.27
N LEU A 254 -35.59 -9.41 14.30
CA LEU A 254 -36.05 -9.27 15.69
C LEU A 254 -35.65 -7.89 16.22
N ILE A 255 -36.52 -7.27 16.98
CA ILE A 255 -36.28 -6.03 17.69
C ILE A 255 -36.40 -6.27 19.20
N ASN A 256 -35.60 -5.56 19.98
CA ASN A 256 -35.71 -5.59 21.42
C ASN A 256 -37.04 -4.91 21.83
N GLY A 257 -37.96 -5.65 22.45
CA GLY A 257 -39.28 -5.17 22.88
C GLY A 257 -39.27 -4.09 23.96
N ALA A 258 -38.11 -3.76 24.52
CA ALA A 258 -37.97 -2.65 25.46
C ALA A 258 -37.96 -1.27 24.79
N MET A 259 -37.85 -1.20 23.46
CA MET A 259 -37.97 0.07 22.72
C MET A 259 -39.44 0.37 22.44
N THR A 260 -39.88 1.53 22.91
CA THR A 260 -41.21 2.07 22.64
C THR A 260 -41.09 3.37 21.83
N LYS A 261 -42.15 3.75 21.14
CA LYS A 261 -42.19 5.05 20.49
C LYS A 261 -42.02 6.16 21.52
N LEU A 262 -41.41 7.28 21.14
CA LEU A 262 -41.22 8.41 22.04
C LEU A 262 -42.55 8.97 22.57
N GLU A 263 -43.62 8.96 21.75
CA GLU A 263 -44.97 9.36 22.14
C GLU A 263 -45.60 8.43 23.20
N ASP A 264 -45.16 7.17 23.26
CA ASP A 264 -45.63 6.17 24.21
C ASP A 264 -44.71 6.05 25.44
N ALA A 265 -43.63 6.87 25.49
CA ALA A 265 -42.70 6.84 26.60
C ALA A 265 -43.39 7.23 27.92
N GLY A 266 -43.35 6.33 28.88
CA GLY A 266 -43.98 6.54 30.20
C GLY A 266 -45.34 5.88 30.36
N LEU A 267 -46.00 5.34 29.33
CA LEU A 267 -47.26 4.61 29.46
C LEU A 267 -47.12 3.39 30.38
N PHE A 268 -46.00 2.68 30.28
CA PHE A 268 -45.73 1.50 31.13
C PHE A 268 -45.37 1.90 32.58
N ALA A 269 -44.78 3.06 32.83
CA ALA A 269 -44.50 3.54 34.18
C ALA A 269 -45.77 3.94 34.93
N ASN A 270 -46.86 4.25 34.23
CA ASN A 270 -48.15 4.59 34.83
C ASN A 270 -49.04 3.37 35.04
N ALA A 271 -48.81 2.24 34.32
CA ALA A 271 -49.56 1.01 34.52
C ALA A 271 -49.22 0.30 35.84
N THR A 272 -47.95 0.28 36.23
CA THR A 272 -47.49 -0.31 37.51
C THR A 272 -47.96 0.46 38.75
N LYS A 273 -48.23 1.79 38.64
CA LYS A 273 -48.77 2.57 39.75
C LYS A 273 -50.25 2.36 40.02
N LYS A 274 -51.04 1.75 39.11
CA LYS A 274 -52.44 1.45 39.32
C LYS A 274 -52.72 0.12 40.01
N GLU A 275 -51.77 -0.81 39.99
CA GLU A 275 -51.91 -2.10 40.68
C GLU A 275 -51.56 -2.02 42.16
N ASP A 276 -50.72 -1.04 42.57
CA ASP A 276 -50.37 -0.84 43.99
C ASP A 276 -51.42 0.02 44.79
N SER A 277 -52.52 0.44 44.15
CA SER A 277 -53.58 1.28 44.78
C SER A 277 -54.98 0.68 44.76
N ALA A 278 -55.11 -0.65 44.58
CA ALA A 278 -56.37 -1.37 44.61
C ALA A 278 -56.46 -2.38 45.77
#